data_d3afbf430fd8bab5f8e348e691601c4d
#
_entry.id   d3afbf430fd8bab5f8e348e691601c4d
#
_cell.length_a   1.000
_cell.length_b   1.000
_cell.length_c   1.000
_cell.angle_alpha   90.00
_cell.angle_beta   90.00
_cell.angle_gamma   90.00
#
_symmetry.space_group_name_H-M   'P 1'
#
loop_
_entity.id
_entity.type
_entity.pdbx_description
1 polymer ?
#
loop_
_entity_poly.entity_id
_entity_poly.type
_entity_poly.pdbx_seq_one_letter_code
_entity_poly.pdbx_strand_id
1 'polypeptide(L)'
;MLLGSNTWRRWVRVAVGLIVIGQVAAKAEAQILLRPTLDSNASGSRLDSNTRLDSSRRQKPVSRGGVPSSLERQDFQQPAAPGNMSSSFRDSEYELIRQEADALDRQLGLIRRIVKFASPNIVHIEATKTTDPGKGFASSRIEEAGAGVVINLRGSAYVLTNRHVIYPANISSIRLEMNDGRRLRPLEVWTDPSTDVAVIRIEESDLSHAVLGNSDDMEIGDYVLAVGSPFGLSHSVTHGILSAKGRRNLELGSKEIEIQDFFQTDAAINPGNSGGPLLNMRGEIIGINTAIASNSGGNEGIGFSIPINMAVVVAEQLVSRGKLVRSHLGVVLDNVFDASTARQLGLSAPIGALVKSILPESPAAKAGVQVGDVIVEFDGIRVENDGHLVKTVGLTPVGRTVEMVIYRNGVASRASAVLTASPE
;
A
#
# COMPACT_ATOMS: atom_id res chain seq x y z
N MET A 1 53.53 -3.70 16.98
CA MET A 1 53.44 -3.30 15.56
C MET A 1 52.23 -3.99 14.95
N LEU A 2 51.14 -3.29 14.83
CA LEU A 2 49.99 -3.53 13.94
C LEU A 2 48.99 -2.40 14.17
N LEU A 3 49.19 -1.32 13.45
CA LEU A 3 48.25 -0.21 13.31
C LEU A 3 47.64 -0.28 11.90
N GLY A 4 46.33 -0.15 11.81
CA GLY A 4 45.74 0.36 10.60
C GLY A 4 44.78 -0.51 9.84
N SER A 5 43.48 -0.46 10.15
CA SER A 5 42.43 -0.80 9.18
C SER A 5 41.09 -0.06 9.38
N ASN A 6 41.01 0.94 10.28
CA ASN A 6 39.73 1.63 10.58
C ASN A 6 39.58 3.04 9.95
N THR A 7 40.57 3.56 9.26
CA THR A 7 40.51 4.92 8.66
C THR A 7 39.89 4.95 7.27
N TRP A 8 39.92 3.85 6.52
CA TRP A 8 39.39 3.84 5.14
C TRP A 8 37.86 3.80 5.07
N ARG A 9 37.18 3.18 6.05
CA ARG A 9 35.70 3.12 6.11
C ARG A 9 35.03 4.44 6.46
N ARG A 10 35.76 5.39 7.05
CA ARG A 10 35.21 6.71 7.40
C ARG A 10 35.16 7.68 6.21
N TRP A 11 36.09 7.56 5.25
CA TRP A 11 36.14 8.43 4.07
C TRP A 11 35.12 8.07 2.99
N VAL A 12 34.77 6.82 2.84
CA VAL A 12 33.76 6.36 1.88
C VAL A 12 32.34 6.84 2.27
N ARG A 13 32.06 6.95 3.57
CA ARG A 13 30.74 7.46 4.03
C ARG A 13 30.57 8.98 3.89
N VAL A 14 31.65 9.74 3.90
CA VAL A 14 31.59 11.20 3.71
C VAL A 14 31.50 11.56 2.21
N ALA A 15 32.11 10.77 1.32
CA ALA A 15 32.04 11.01 -0.13
C ALA A 15 30.65 10.70 -0.72
N VAL A 16 29.93 9.68 -0.21
CA VAL A 16 28.58 9.34 -0.68
C VAL A 16 27.54 10.34 -0.18
N GLY A 17 27.71 10.92 1.02
CA GLY A 17 26.80 11.94 1.54
C GLY A 17 26.88 13.28 0.78
N LEU A 18 28.04 13.66 0.25
CA LEU A 18 28.23 14.91 -0.50
C LEU A 18 27.73 14.83 -1.96
N ILE A 19 27.71 13.65 -2.57
CA ILE A 19 27.18 13.47 -3.94
C ILE A 19 25.64 13.50 -3.95
N VAL A 20 24.97 13.04 -2.90
CA VAL A 20 23.50 13.06 -2.80
C VAL A 20 22.98 14.49 -2.56
N ILE A 21 23.69 15.31 -1.78
CA ILE A 21 23.28 16.70 -1.52
C ILE A 21 23.49 17.58 -2.77
N GLY A 22 24.52 17.30 -3.59
CA GLY A 22 24.76 18.01 -4.84
C GLY A 22 23.71 17.76 -5.94
N GLN A 23 23.11 16.58 -5.99
CA GLN A 23 22.07 16.26 -6.98
C GLN A 23 20.68 16.80 -6.63
N VAL A 24 20.38 17.02 -5.35
CA VAL A 24 19.11 17.61 -4.92
C VAL A 24 19.11 19.13 -5.14
N ALA A 25 20.24 19.81 -4.96
CA ALA A 25 20.38 21.26 -5.23
C ALA A 25 20.33 21.57 -6.74
N ALA A 26 20.92 20.73 -7.58
CA ALA A 26 20.90 20.92 -9.04
C ALA A 26 19.51 20.68 -9.68
N LYS A 27 18.64 19.87 -9.07
CA LYS A 27 17.24 19.69 -9.52
C LYS A 27 16.32 20.84 -9.12
N ALA A 28 16.61 21.53 -8.03
CA ALA A 28 15.80 22.66 -7.59
C ALA A 28 16.04 23.92 -8.46
N GLU A 29 17.26 24.14 -8.94
CA GLU A 29 17.56 25.29 -9.83
C GLU A 29 17.05 25.09 -11.27
N ALA A 30 16.91 23.86 -11.75
CA ALA A 30 16.39 23.59 -13.11
C ALA A 30 14.86 23.77 -13.24
N GLN A 31 14.10 23.80 -12.14
CA GLN A 31 12.64 24.02 -12.18
C GLN A 31 12.21 25.49 -12.14
N ILE A 32 13.12 26.43 -11.87
CA ILE A 32 12.80 27.87 -11.81
C ILE A 32 12.90 28.56 -13.19
N LEU A 33 13.50 27.90 -14.20
CA LEU A 33 13.77 28.50 -15.52
C LEU A 33 12.74 28.17 -16.62
N LEU A 34 11.63 27.52 -16.33
CA LEU A 34 10.57 27.19 -17.30
C LEU A 34 9.20 27.73 -16.87
N ARG A 35 9.08 29.07 -16.75
CA ARG A 35 7.77 29.73 -16.81
C ARG A 35 7.71 30.55 -18.10
N PRO A 36 6.79 30.31 -19.02
CA PRO A 36 6.53 31.21 -20.13
C PRO A 36 5.80 32.45 -19.62
N THR A 37 6.42 33.61 -19.79
CA THR A 37 5.80 34.92 -19.62
C THR A 37 4.75 35.13 -20.70
N LEU A 38 3.50 35.30 -20.30
CA LEU A 38 2.44 35.86 -21.14
C LEU A 38 2.57 37.38 -21.13
N ASP A 39 3.11 37.94 -22.21
CA ASP A 39 2.98 39.36 -22.49
C ASP A 39 1.83 39.59 -23.45
N SER A 40 0.90 40.42 -23.00
CA SER A 40 -0.15 41.04 -23.77
C SER A 40 0.37 42.33 -24.41
N ASN A 41 0.13 42.50 -25.67
CA ASN A 41 -0.10 43.69 -26.49
C ASN A 41 0.75 43.71 -27.76
N ALA A 42 0.08 43.72 -28.90
CA ALA A 42 0.10 44.86 -29.82
C ALA A 42 -0.50 44.49 -31.18
N SER A 43 -1.45 45.26 -31.49
CA SER A 43 -2.06 45.69 -32.75
C SER A 43 -1.26 45.56 -34.05
N GLY A 44 -1.94 45.07 -35.08
CA GLY A 44 -2.05 45.65 -36.41
C GLY A 44 -0.85 45.64 -37.34
N SER A 45 -1.02 44.92 -38.45
CA SER A 45 -0.96 45.53 -39.79
C SER A 45 -1.02 44.44 -40.88
N ARG A 46 -1.85 44.70 -41.88
CA ARG A 46 -1.94 44.02 -43.17
C ARG A 46 -0.64 44.16 -43.95
N LEU A 47 -0.29 43.13 -44.71
CA LEU A 47 0.28 43.34 -46.07
C LEU A 47 0.13 42.07 -46.91
N ASP A 48 -0.47 42.27 -48.10
CA ASP A 48 -0.54 41.37 -49.24
C ASP A 48 0.83 40.99 -49.78
N SER A 49 0.93 39.82 -50.38
CA SER A 49 1.49 39.71 -51.71
C SER A 49 1.49 38.25 -52.22
N ASN A 50 0.84 38.10 -53.35
CA ASN A 50 0.92 37.08 -54.37
C ASN A 50 2.38 36.60 -54.65
N THR A 51 2.54 35.29 -54.82
CA THR A 51 3.51 34.76 -55.77
C THR A 51 2.95 33.42 -56.34
N ARG A 52 2.61 33.48 -57.63
CA ARG A 52 2.40 32.31 -58.51
C ARG A 52 3.77 31.71 -58.88
N LEU A 53 3.86 30.39 -58.91
CA LEU A 53 4.81 29.63 -59.77
C LEU A 53 4.13 28.30 -60.08
N ASP A 54 3.71 28.18 -61.20
CA ASP A 54 3.99 27.58 -62.51
C ASP A 54 4.12 26.06 -62.50
N SER A 55 3.27 25.57 -63.39
CA SER A 55 2.98 24.20 -63.78
C SER A 55 4.15 23.59 -64.59
N SER A 56 4.18 22.32 -64.59
CA SER A 56 4.55 21.39 -65.65
C SER A 56 5.52 20.28 -65.21
N ARG A 57 4.99 19.12 -64.98
CA ARG A 57 5.62 17.86 -65.41
C ARG A 57 4.54 16.78 -65.63
N ARG A 58 4.29 16.54 -66.87
CA ARG A 58 3.52 15.38 -67.37
C ARG A 58 4.24 14.07 -67.02
N GLN A 59 3.53 13.15 -66.43
CA GLN A 59 3.87 11.72 -66.49
C GLN A 59 2.69 10.92 -67.03
N LYS A 60 3.03 9.97 -67.90
CA LYS A 60 2.17 9.13 -68.73
C LYS A 60 1.33 8.15 -67.92
N PRO A 61 0.19 7.70 -68.49
CA PRO A 61 -0.72 6.79 -67.78
C PRO A 61 -0.25 5.33 -67.82
N VAL A 62 -0.35 4.65 -66.68
CA VAL A 62 -0.23 3.21 -66.52
C VAL A 62 -1.64 2.61 -66.58
N SER A 63 -1.77 1.56 -67.42
CA SER A 63 -2.98 0.85 -67.75
C SER A 63 -3.72 0.29 -66.51
N ARG A 64 -5.04 0.50 -66.49
CA ARG A 64 -5.98 -0.06 -65.54
C ARG A 64 -6.20 -1.55 -65.79
N GLY A 65 -5.87 -2.39 -64.81
CA GLY A 65 -6.48 -3.69 -64.62
C GLY A 65 -7.83 -3.52 -63.91
N GLY A 66 -8.87 -4.11 -64.49
CA GLY A 66 -10.24 -3.95 -64.01
C GLY A 66 -10.47 -4.61 -62.64
N VAL A 67 -11.14 -3.86 -61.78
CA VAL A 67 -11.72 -4.34 -60.51
C VAL A 67 -13.24 -4.43 -60.73
N PRO A 68 -13.93 -5.52 -60.32
CA PRO A 68 -15.38 -5.68 -60.52
C PRO A 68 -16.17 -4.66 -59.73
N SER A 69 -17.08 -3.99 -60.40
CA SER A 69 -18.07 -3.07 -59.83
C SER A 69 -19.21 -3.89 -59.21
N SER A 70 -19.14 -4.19 -57.92
CA SER A 70 -20.30 -4.53 -57.09
C SER A 70 -19.95 -4.45 -55.63
N LEU A 71 -19.70 -3.24 -55.12
CA LEU A 71 -19.90 -2.90 -53.74
C LEU A 71 -20.96 -1.81 -53.74
N GLU A 72 -22.17 -2.23 -53.41
CA GLU A 72 -23.28 -1.33 -53.06
C GLU A 72 -22.77 -0.35 -52.01
N ARG A 73 -22.90 0.94 -52.31
CA ARG A 73 -22.70 1.97 -51.35
C ARG A 73 -23.77 1.76 -50.26
N GLN A 74 -23.40 1.20 -49.15
CA GLN A 74 -24.19 1.39 -47.96
C GLN A 74 -24.18 2.91 -47.65
N ASP A 75 -25.33 3.51 -47.86
CA ASP A 75 -25.59 4.89 -47.38
C ASP A 75 -25.35 4.90 -45.87
N PHE A 76 -24.20 5.39 -45.46
CA PHE A 76 -24.02 5.86 -44.10
C PHE A 76 -24.98 7.04 -43.93
N GLN A 77 -26.17 6.76 -43.42
CA GLN A 77 -27.04 7.79 -42.90
C GLN A 77 -26.24 8.53 -41.83
N GLN A 78 -25.92 9.79 -42.13
CA GLN A 78 -25.41 10.70 -41.12
C GLN A 78 -26.37 10.63 -39.93
N PRO A 79 -25.88 10.49 -38.68
CA PRO A 79 -26.76 10.58 -37.54
C PRO A 79 -27.48 11.93 -37.64
N ALA A 80 -28.81 11.89 -37.61
CA ALA A 80 -29.65 13.09 -37.64
C ALA A 80 -29.12 14.05 -36.57
N ALA A 81 -28.97 15.32 -36.95
CA ALA A 81 -28.68 16.37 -35.97
C ALA A 81 -29.65 16.20 -34.81
N PRO A 82 -29.26 16.47 -33.55
CA PRO A 82 -30.13 16.30 -32.40
C PRO A 82 -31.35 17.21 -32.59
N GLY A 83 -32.40 16.62 -33.17
CA GLY A 83 -33.68 17.30 -33.34
C GLY A 83 -34.21 17.65 -31.95
N ASN A 84 -34.84 18.81 -31.79
CA ASN A 84 -35.52 19.16 -30.56
C ASN A 84 -36.46 18.02 -30.16
N MET A 85 -36.03 17.22 -29.17
CA MET A 85 -36.89 16.19 -28.56
C MET A 85 -38.12 16.89 -28.02
N SER A 86 -39.33 16.40 -28.34
CA SER A 86 -40.56 16.93 -27.78
C SER A 86 -40.50 16.86 -26.26
N SER A 87 -41.09 17.84 -25.59
CA SER A 87 -41.13 17.88 -24.13
C SER A 87 -41.64 16.55 -23.55
N SER A 88 -42.65 15.96 -24.13
CA SER A 88 -43.23 14.68 -23.72
C SER A 88 -42.23 13.48 -23.85
N PHE A 89 -41.38 13.47 -24.85
CA PHE A 89 -40.34 12.44 -24.99
C PHE A 89 -39.26 12.63 -23.92
N ARG A 90 -38.81 13.85 -23.67
CA ARG A 90 -37.85 14.14 -22.62
C ARG A 90 -38.37 13.77 -21.23
N ASP A 91 -39.67 14.03 -20.97
CA ASP A 91 -40.28 13.71 -19.68
C ASP A 91 -40.38 12.18 -19.49
N SER A 92 -40.78 11.45 -20.54
CA SER A 92 -40.80 9.96 -20.45
C SER A 92 -39.42 9.35 -20.31
N GLU A 93 -38.41 9.85 -21.02
CA GLU A 93 -37.02 9.42 -20.90
C GLU A 93 -36.46 9.74 -19.53
N TYR A 94 -36.76 10.91 -18.97
CA TYR A 94 -36.38 11.28 -17.63
C TYR A 94 -36.95 10.34 -16.55
N GLU A 95 -38.22 9.94 -16.68
CA GLU A 95 -38.81 8.97 -15.74
C GLU A 95 -38.20 7.58 -15.85
N LEU A 96 -37.79 7.11 -17.04
CA LEU A 96 -37.04 5.87 -17.21
C LEU A 96 -35.68 5.95 -16.55
N ILE A 97 -34.92 7.01 -16.83
CA ILE A 97 -33.61 7.25 -16.19
C ILE A 97 -33.76 7.28 -14.67
N ARG A 98 -34.81 7.93 -14.15
CA ARG A 98 -35.06 8.02 -12.71
C ARG A 98 -35.34 6.65 -12.10
N GLN A 99 -36.13 5.81 -12.73
CA GLN A 99 -36.41 4.45 -12.24
C GLN A 99 -35.14 3.58 -12.21
N GLU A 100 -34.31 3.64 -13.25
CA GLU A 100 -33.03 2.97 -13.31
C GLU A 100 -32.05 3.50 -12.24
N ALA A 101 -31.99 4.82 -12.07
CA ALA A 101 -31.19 5.46 -11.04
C ALA A 101 -31.62 5.07 -9.63
N ASP A 102 -32.93 4.96 -9.34
CA ASP A 102 -33.46 4.54 -8.05
C ASP A 102 -33.06 3.07 -7.74
N ALA A 103 -32.99 2.21 -8.75
CA ALA A 103 -32.53 0.83 -8.59
C ALA A 103 -31.01 0.77 -8.26
N LEU A 104 -30.20 1.55 -8.97
CA LEU A 104 -28.76 1.69 -8.73
C LEU A 104 -28.47 2.35 -7.37
N ASP A 105 -29.25 3.37 -7.00
CA ASP A 105 -29.08 4.11 -5.73
C ASP A 105 -29.31 3.21 -4.50
N ARG A 106 -30.19 2.19 -4.62
CA ARG A 106 -30.35 1.18 -3.57
C ARG A 106 -29.07 0.35 -3.37
N GLN A 107 -28.33 0.01 -4.42
CA GLN A 107 -27.07 -0.71 -4.35
C GLN A 107 -25.95 0.20 -3.83
N LEU A 108 -25.81 1.40 -4.36
CA LEU A 108 -24.84 2.40 -3.91
C LEU A 108 -25.14 2.90 -2.50
N GLY A 109 -26.39 2.82 -2.05
CA GLY A 109 -26.81 3.09 -0.68
C GLY A 109 -26.11 2.23 0.36
N LEU A 110 -25.61 1.04 -0.02
CA LEU A 110 -24.82 0.18 0.85
C LEU A 110 -23.51 0.87 1.26
N ILE A 111 -22.79 1.48 0.31
CA ILE A 111 -21.53 2.21 0.59
C ILE A 111 -21.78 3.32 1.61
N ARG A 112 -22.84 4.13 1.42
CA ARG A 112 -23.19 5.20 2.38
C ARG A 112 -23.49 4.64 3.78
N ARG A 113 -24.15 3.49 3.85
CA ARG A 113 -24.45 2.82 5.13
C ARG A 113 -23.19 2.29 5.81
N ILE A 114 -22.27 1.67 5.05
CA ILE A 114 -20.99 1.19 5.56
C ILE A 114 -20.18 2.35 6.15
N VAL A 115 -20.05 3.44 5.40
CA VAL A 115 -19.32 4.63 5.85
C VAL A 115 -19.95 5.19 7.13
N LYS A 116 -21.28 5.36 7.17
CA LYS A 116 -21.99 5.84 8.37
C LYS A 116 -21.80 4.90 9.56
N PHE A 117 -21.74 3.59 9.34
CA PHE A 117 -21.51 2.60 10.37
C PHE A 117 -20.07 2.61 10.91
N ALA A 118 -19.08 2.75 10.05
CA ALA A 118 -17.67 2.73 10.43
C ALA A 118 -17.16 4.05 11.00
N SER A 119 -17.72 5.19 10.55
CA SER A 119 -17.26 6.53 10.92
C SER A 119 -17.13 6.80 12.42
N PRO A 120 -18.03 6.34 13.31
CA PRO A 120 -17.89 6.55 14.76
C PRO A 120 -16.66 5.89 15.38
N ASN A 121 -16.02 4.97 14.67
CA ASN A 121 -14.84 4.24 15.16
C ASN A 121 -13.54 4.77 14.55
N ILE A 122 -13.59 5.80 13.71
CA ILE A 122 -12.42 6.37 13.04
C ILE A 122 -11.98 7.62 13.77
N VAL A 123 -10.70 7.69 14.06
CA VAL A 123 -10.06 8.78 14.83
C VAL A 123 -9.17 9.58 13.89
N HIS A 124 -9.30 10.89 13.92
CA HIS A 124 -8.30 11.80 13.37
C HIS A 124 -7.11 11.88 14.32
N ILE A 125 -5.91 11.78 13.79
CA ILE A 125 -4.66 11.84 14.54
C ILE A 125 -3.82 12.99 14.01
N GLU A 126 -3.45 13.90 14.91
CA GLU A 126 -2.43 14.91 14.68
C GLU A 126 -1.24 14.65 15.59
N ALA A 127 -0.05 14.57 15.02
CA ALA A 127 1.17 14.37 15.77
C ALA A 127 2.20 15.46 15.43
N THR A 128 2.60 16.23 16.45
CA THR A 128 3.67 17.21 16.31
C THR A 128 5.01 16.53 16.58
N LYS A 129 5.81 16.36 15.55
CA LYS A 129 7.13 15.74 15.57
C LYS A 129 8.20 16.82 15.66
N THR A 130 9.20 16.60 16.48
CA THR A 130 10.39 17.48 16.55
C THR A 130 11.53 16.74 15.89
N THR A 131 12.04 17.28 14.79
CA THR A 131 13.27 16.74 14.18
C THR A 131 14.46 17.27 14.97
N ASP A 132 15.31 16.34 15.44
CA ASP A 132 16.57 16.69 16.07
C ASP A 132 17.51 17.28 15.01
N PRO A 133 17.92 18.56 15.11
CA PRO A 133 18.81 19.16 14.14
C PRO A 133 20.19 18.53 14.31
N GLY A 134 20.65 17.77 13.32
CA GLY A 134 22.08 17.50 13.21
C GLY A 134 22.84 18.83 13.32
N LYS A 135 23.90 18.84 14.13
CA LYS A 135 24.73 20.02 14.53
C LYS A 135 24.64 21.20 13.54
N GLY A 136 23.86 22.23 13.88
CA GLY A 136 23.88 23.50 13.19
C GLY A 136 22.56 24.04 12.61
N PHE A 137 21.45 23.31 12.68
CA PHE A 137 20.14 23.77 12.21
C PHE A 137 19.13 23.89 13.36
N ALA A 138 18.19 24.84 13.24
CA ALA A 138 17.11 24.98 14.21
C ALA A 138 16.18 23.76 14.14
N SER A 139 15.70 23.28 15.31
CA SER A 139 14.68 22.21 15.37
C SER A 139 13.44 22.63 14.58
N SER A 140 13.06 21.85 13.58
CA SER A 140 11.79 22.07 12.87
C SER A 140 10.69 21.25 13.52
N ARG A 141 9.51 21.86 13.67
CA ARG A 141 8.28 21.16 14.04
C ARG A 141 7.59 20.73 12.75
N ILE A 142 7.30 19.46 12.66
CA ILE A 142 6.51 18.91 11.55
C ILE A 142 5.19 18.43 12.15
N GLU A 143 4.09 18.95 11.64
CA GLU A 143 2.76 18.44 11.96
C GLU A 143 2.41 17.37 10.92
N GLU A 144 2.14 16.17 11.40
CA GLU A 144 1.69 15.07 10.55
C GLU A 144 0.27 14.69 10.95
N ALA A 145 -0.60 14.57 9.93
CA ALA A 145 -1.98 14.19 10.09
C ALA A 145 -2.19 12.79 9.49
N GLY A 146 -2.94 11.98 10.21
CA GLY A 146 -3.34 10.65 9.80
C GLY A 146 -4.68 10.25 10.41
N ALA A 147 -4.97 8.98 10.37
CA ALA A 147 -6.16 8.40 10.95
C ALA A 147 -5.80 7.22 11.86
N GLY A 148 -6.78 6.77 12.63
CA GLY A 148 -6.71 5.57 13.45
C GLY A 148 -8.07 4.93 13.57
N VAL A 149 -8.12 3.76 14.18
CA VAL A 149 -9.34 3.01 14.38
C VAL A 149 -9.47 2.59 15.83
N VAL A 150 -10.62 2.85 16.45
CA VAL A 150 -10.93 2.36 17.79
C VAL A 150 -11.24 0.88 17.73
N ILE A 151 -10.41 0.08 18.40
CA ILE A 151 -10.56 -1.38 18.48
C ILE A 151 -10.66 -1.81 19.95
N ASN A 152 -11.25 -2.99 20.17
CA ASN A 152 -11.23 -3.64 21.48
C ASN A 152 -10.15 -4.72 21.49
N LEU A 153 -9.21 -4.63 22.42
CA LEU A 153 -8.25 -5.69 22.71
C LEU A 153 -8.38 -6.07 24.16
N ARG A 154 -8.72 -7.33 24.45
CA ARG A 154 -8.81 -7.88 25.80
C ARG A 154 -9.74 -7.10 26.75
N GLY A 155 -10.81 -6.53 26.21
CA GLY A 155 -11.80 -5.80 26.98
C GLY A 155 -11.49 -4.30 27.19
N SER A 156 -10.40 -3.78 26.65
CA SER A 156 -10.05 -2.34 26.71
C SER A 156 -10.01 -1.69 25.33
N ALA A 157 -10.24 -0.38 25.30
CA ALA A 157 -10.25 0.40 24.07
C ALA A 157 -8.85 0.90 23.71
N TYR A 158 -8.49 0.73 22.44
CA TYR A 158 -7.24 1.19 21.86
C TYR A 158 -7.50 1.86 20.51
N VAL A 159 -6.63 2.76 20.12
CA VAL A 159 -6.54 3.26 18.75
C VAL A 159 -5.41 2.54 18.04
N LEU A 160 -5.76 1.79 17.00
CA LEU A 160 -4.81 1.16 16.08
C LEU A 160 -4.51 2.14 14.94
N THR A 161 -3.23 2.35 14.63
CA THR A 161 -2.76 3.27 13.58
C THR A 161 -1.39 2.85 13.07
N ASN A 162 -0.77 3.63 12.16
CA ASN A 162 0.60 3.41 11.74
C ASN A 162 1.62 4.10 12.67
N ARG A 163 2.79 3.47 12.82
CA ARG A 163 3.91 4.06 13.54
C ARG A 163 4.35 5.39 12.93
N HIS A 164 4.50 5.45 11.60
CA HIS A 164 4.96 6.65 10.93
C HIS A 164 4.03 7.85 11.17
N VAL A 165 2.73 7.67 11.41
CA VAL A 165 1.81 8.76 11.74
C VAL A 165 2.20 9.45 13.04
N ILE A 166 2.61 8.69 14.07
CA ILE A 166 2.83 9.22 15.42
C ILE A 166 4.30 9.30 15.84
N TYR A 167 5.20 8.52 15.25
CA TYR A 167 6.62 8.52 15.63
C TYR A 167 7.42 9.58 14.84
N PRO A 168 8.34 10.32 15.49
CA PRO A 168 8.79 10.25 16.88
C PRO A 168 8.11 11.26 17.84
N ALA A 169 6.81 11.53 17.71
CA ALA A 169 6.11 12.47 18.56
C ALA A 169 6.04 11.97 20.03
N ASN A 170 6.16 12.90 20.98
CA ASN A 170 5.84 12.60 22.36
C ASN A 170 4.33 12.42 22.53
N ILE A 171 3.91 11.59 23.49
CA ILE A 171 2.49 11.32 23.77
C ILE A 171 1.67 12.60 24.01
N SER A 172 2.25 13.61 24.68
CA SER A 172 1.62 14.92 24.90
C SER A 172 1.43 15.76 23.62
N SER A 173 2.10 15.39 22.54
CA SER A 173 2.03 16.03 21.24
C SER A 173 1.15 15.27 20.24
N ILE A 174 0.48 14.20 20.68
CA ILE A 174 -0.48 13.42 19.90
C ILE A 174 -1.89 13.87 20.30
N ARG A 175 -2.67 14.29 19.33
CA ARG A 175 -4.07 14.65 19.46
C ARG A 175 -4.93 13.64 18.76
N LEU A 176 -5.98 13.19 19.43
CA LEU A 176 -6.94 12.22 18.92
C LEU A 176 -8.32 12.87 18.92
N GLU A 177 -8.97 12.94 17.76
CA GLU A 177 -10.29 13.53 17.63
C GLU A 177 -11.23 12.59 16.89
N MET A 178 -12.40 12.35 17.49
CA MET A 178 -13.46 11.52 16.89
C MET A 178 -14.26 12.32 15.87
N ASN A 179 -15.02 11.63 15.04
CA ASN A 179 -15.89 12.25 14.04
C ASN A 179 -16.99 13.17 14.64
N ASP A 180 -17.36 12.97 15.88
CA ASP A 180 -18.33 13.78 16.61
C ASP A 180 -17.70 14.98 17.35
N GLY A 181 -16.39 15.22 17.16
CA GLY A 181 -15.62 16.28 17.80
C GLY A 181 -15.13 15.96 19.20
N ARG A 182 -15.42 14.78 19.74
CA ARG A 182 -14.85 14.36 21.03
C ARG A 182 -13.34 14.15 20.90
N ARG A 183 -12.60 14.64 21.88
CA ARG A 183 -11.15 14.43 21.99
C ARG A 183 -10.86 13.30 22.95
N LEU A 184 -10.09 12.33 22.47
CA LEU A 184 -9.64 11.21 23.28
C LEU A 184 -8.27 11.53 23.89
N ARG A 185 -8.07 11.11 25.14
CA ARG A 185 -6.80 11.28 25.83
C ARG A 185 -5.92 10.06 25.62
N PRO A 186 -4.75 10.19 24.97
CA PRO A 186 -3.78 9.12 24.89
C PRO A 186 -3.15 8.88 26.25
N LEU A 187 -3.07 7.62 26.70
CA LEU A 187 -2.50 7.20 27.96
C LEU A 187 -1.14 6.55 27.82
N GLU A 188 -1.01 5.66 26.85
CA GLU A 188 0.23 4.93 26.54
C GLU A 188 0.31 4.71 25.03
N VAL A 189 1.53 4.60 24.51
CA VAL A 189 1.81 4.40 23.09
C VAL A 189 2.84 3.29 22.94
N TRP A 190 2.54 2.32 22.09
CA TRP A 190 3.49 1.28 21.67
C TRP A 190 3.59 1.27 20.16
N THR A 191 4.78 1.05 19.66
CA THR A 191 5.05 1.04 18.21
C THR A 191 5.99 -0.10 17.85
N ASP A 192 5.81 -0.65 16.64
CA ASP A 192 6.78 -1.57 16.04
C ASP A 192 7.28 -1.00 14.71
N PRO A 193 8.60 -0.73 14.59
CA PRO A 193 9.17 -0.14 13.38
C PRO A 193 9.10 -1.08 12.18
N SER A 194 9.24 -2.38 12.39
CA SER A 194 9.36 -3.33 11.29
C SER A 194 8.05 -3.69 10.62
N THR A 195 6.91 -3.41 11.27
CA THR A 195 5.57 -3.62 10.70
C THR A 195 4.83 -2.32 10.43
N ASP A 196 5.39 -1.17 10.89
CA ASP A 196 4.74 0.14 10.86
C ASP A 196 3.41 0.19 11.63
N VAL A 197 3.22 -0.68 12.63
CA VAL A 197 2.03 -0.69 13.48
C VAL A 197 2.27 0.13 14.73
N ALA A 198 1.27 0.87 15.15
CA ALA A 198 1.21 1.56 16.43
C ALA A 198 -0.13 1.35 17.14
N VAL A 199 -0.09 1.30 18.47
CA VAL A 199 -1.26 1.17 19.32
C VAL A 199 -1.21 2.25 20.39
N ILE A 200 -2.31 2.94 20.58
CA ILE A 200 -2.48 3.98 21.58
C ILE A 200 -3.55 3.54 22.55
N ARG A 201 -3.21 3.38 23.82
CA ARG A 201 -4.22 3.20 24.88
C ARG A 201 -4.92 4.51 25.12
N ILE A 202 -6.23 4.50 25.14
CA ILE A 202 -7.06 5.67 25.39
C ILE A 202 -7.83 5.51 26.70
N GLU A 203 -8.22 6.65 27.28
CA GLU A 203 -9.12 6.64 28.43
C GLU A 203 -10.47 6.09 27.97
N GLU A 204 -10.94 5.06 28.68
CA GLU A 204 -12.20 4.41 28.36
C GLU A 204 -13.36 5.39 28.58
N SER A 205 -14.05 5.72 27.51
CA SER A 205 -15.32 6.42 27.54
C SER A 205 -16.26 5.59 26.65
N ASP A 206 -17.54 5.68 26.81
CA ASP A 206 -18.59 4.96 26.08
C ASP A 206 -18.38 5.00 24.55
N LEU A 207 -17.40 4.23 24.07
CA LEU A 207 -16.95 4.18 22.67
C LEU A 207 -17.43 2.90 22.00
N SER A 208 -18.00 3.05 20.84
CA SER A 208 -18.18 1.90 19.93
C SER A 208 -16.80 1.46 19.40
N HIS A 209 -16.68 0.16 19.13
CA HIS A 209 -15.48 -0.44 18.56
C HIS A 209 -15.74 -0.89 17.14
N ALA A 210 -14.73 -0.78 16.30
CA ALA A 210 -14.82 -1.25 14.93
C ALA A 210 -14.97 -2.78 14.87
N VAL A 211 -15.70 -3.25 13.90
CA VAL A 211 -15.82 -4.68 13.59
C VAL A 211 -14.59 -5.08 12.78
N LEU A 212 -13.83 -6.03 13.30
CA LEU A 212 -12.67 -6.59 12.61
C LEU A 212 -13.12 -7.75 11.73
N GLY A 213 -12.75 -7.74 10.47
CA GLY A 213 -12.94 -8.84 9.54
C GLY A 213 -11.78 -9.83 9.58
N ASN A 214 -11.81 -10.80 8.67
CA ASN A 214 -10.71 -11.72 8.45
C ASN A 214 -9.99 -11.37 7.14
N SER A 215 -8.77 -10.87 7.23
CA SER A 215 -7.99 -10.49 6.05
C SER A 215 -7.57 -11.68 5.19
N ASP A 216 -7.55 -12.90 5.74
CA ASP A 216 -7.15 -14.08 4.99
C ASP A 216 -8.24 -14.53 4.01
N ASP A 217 -9.52 -14.22 4.32
CA ASP A 217 -10.68 -14.54 3.48
C ASP A 217 -10.86 -13.60 2.27
N MET A 218 -10.08 -12.51 2.22
CA MET A 218 -10.17 -11.56 1.12
C MET A 218 -9.57 -12.12 -0.16
N GLU A 219 -10.23 -11.89 -1.28
CA GLU A 219 -9.78 -12.31 -2.62
C GLU A 219 -9.45 -11.10 -3.51
N ILE A 220 -8.54 -11.32 -4.47
CA ILE A 220 -8.22 -10.30 -5.48
C ILE A 220 -9.47 -10.04 -6.32
N GLY A 221 -9.87 -8.76 -6.42
CA GLY A 221 -11.10 -8.33 -7.09
C GLY A 221 -12.21 -7.93 -6.11
N ASP A 222 -12.09 -8.25 -4.82
CA ASP A 222 -13.05 -7.81 -3.80
C ASP A 222 -13.11 -6.29 -3.70
N TYR A 223 -14.31 -5.73 -3.63
CA TYR A 223 -14.52 -4.31 -3.40
C TYR A 223 -14.09 -3.88 -2.01
N VAL A 224 -13.37 -2.78 -1.94
CA VAL A 224 -12.85 -2.19 -0.70
C VAL A 224 -13.10 -0.69 -0.63
N LEU A 225 -13.20 -0.17 0.60
CA LEU A 225 -13.33 1.25 0.89
C LEU A 225 -12.17 1.67 1.80
N ALA A 226 -11.34 2.59 1.34
CA ALA A 226 -10.34 3.20 2.20
C ALA A 226 -10.94 4.46 2.85
N VAL A 227 -10.86 4.56 4.17
CA VAL A 227 -11.39 5.68 4.92
C VAL A 227 -10.27 6.35 5.70
N GLY A 228 -10.28 7.68 5.70
CA GLY A 228 -9.33 8.50 6.44
C GLY A 228 -9.99 9.77 6.96
N SER A 229 -9.22 10.57 7.68
CA SER A 229 -9.67 11.85 8.21
C SER A 229 -8.63 12.95 7.90
N PRO A 230 -8.45 13.31 6.61
CA PRO A 230 -7.49 14.33 6.24
C PRO A 230 -7.89 15.69 6.82
N PHE A 231 -6.92 16.39 7.39
CA PHE A 231 -7.06 17.79 7.87
C PHE A 231 -8.14 18.04 8.92
N GLY A 232 -8.58 17.02 9.71
CA GLY A 232 -9.68 17.20 10.68
C GLY A 232 -11.03 17.56 10.04
N LEU A 233 -11.09 17.57 8.71
CA LEU A 233 -12.32 17.70 7.96
C LEU A 233 -12.98 16.33 7.85
N SER A 234 -14.32 16.32 7.72
CA SER A 234 -15.13 15.09 7.59
C SER A 234 -14.45 14.01 6.75
N HIS A 235 -14.58 12.75 7.17
CA HIS A 235 -13.94 11.57 6.59
C HIS A 235 -13.87 11.60 5.07
N SER A 236 -12.68 11.38 4.51
CA SER A 236 -12.50 11.08 3.09
C SER A 236 -12.68 9.58 2.88
N VAL A 237 -13.51 9.23 1.92
CA VAL A 237 -13.78 7.84 1.54
C VAL A 237 -13.39 7.67 0.09
N THR A 238 -12.56 6.69 -0.18
CA THR A 238 -12.23 6.26 -1.53
C THR A 238 -12.64 4.81 -1.72
N HIS A 239 -12.93 4.44 -2.96
CA HIS A 239 -13.46 3.15 -3.33
C HIS A 239 -12.57 2.52 -4.41
N GLY A 240 -12.36 1.23 -4.32
CA GLY A 240 -11.59 0.45 -5.27
C GLY A 240 -11.74 -1.04 -5.04
N ILE A 241 -10.76 -1.81 -5.47
CA ILE A 241 -10.69 -3.26 -5.28
C ILE A 241 -9.39 -3.66 -4.60
N LEU A 242 -9.38 -4.87 -4.08
CA LEU A 242 -8.15 -5.54 -3.69
C LEU A 242 -7.42 -6.00 -4.97
N SER A 243 -6.36 -5.29 -5.33
CA SER A 243 -5.63 -5.52 -6.59
C SER A 243 -4.58 -6.64 -6.46
N ALA A 244 -4.01 -6.83 -5.27
CA ALA A 244 -3.07 -7.92 -4.97
C ALA A 244 -2.99 -8.18 -3.46
N LYS A 245 -2.49 -9.38 -3.11
CA LYS A 245 -2.13 -9.79 -1.74
C LYS A 245 -0.65 -10.11 -1.67
N GLY A 246 -0.09 -10.04 -0.47
CA GLY A 246 1.27 -10.51 -0.24
C GLY A 246 2.37 -9.65 -0.86
N ARG A 247 2.16 -8.34 -1.03
CA ARG A 247 3.18 -7.43 -1.56
C ARG A 247 4.32 -7.25 -0.57
N ARG A 248 5.54 -7.49 -1.04
CA ARG A 248 6.77 -7.51 -0.24
C ARG A 248 7.91 -6.86 -1.00
N ASN A 249 9.01 -6.61 -0.29
CA ASN A 249 10.24 -6.02 -0.85
C ASN A 249 9.98 -4.66 -1.55
N LEU A 250 9.03 -3.90 -1.00
CA LEU A 250 8.67 -2.59 -1.50
C LEU A 250 9.58 -1.53 -0.86
N GLU A 251 10.10 -0.62 -1.68
CA GLU A 251 10.80 0.57 -1.21
C GLU A 251 9.78 1.68 -0.89
N LEU A 252 9.25 1.68 0.33
CA LEU A 252 8.18 2.60 0.78
C LEU A 252 8.72 3.80 1.57
N GLY A 253 9.80 4.40 1.10
CA GLY A 253 10.35 5.64 1.67
C GLY A 253 11.07 5.48 3.02
N SER A 254 10.59 4.68 3.96
CA SER A 254 11.29 4.31 5.18
C SER A 254 11.88 2.91 5.04
N LYS A 255 13.19 2.78 5.27
CA LYS A 255 13.91 1.50 5.22
C LYS A 255 13.63 0.60 6.44
N GLU A 256 12.75 1.02 7.34
CA GLU A 256 12.51 0.35 8.61
C GLU A 256 11.44 -0.76 8.54
N ILE A 257 10.58 -0.78 7.49
CA ILE A 257 9.52 -1.78 7.37
C ILE A 257 10.10 -3.06 6.78
N GLU A 258 10.53 -3.97 7.64
CA GLU A 258 11.17 -5.25 7.26
C GLU A 258 10.15 -6.36 7.02
N ILE A 259 9.05 -6.36 7.78
CA ILE A 259 7.98 -7.36 7.68
C ILE A 259 6.85 -6.78 6.83
N GLN A 260 6.94 -7.05 5.56
CA GLN A 260 5.96 -6.60 4.58
C GLN A 260 5.10 -7.78 4.12
N ASP A 261 3.79 -7.58 4.09
CA ASP A 261 2.80 -8.50 3.51
C ASP A 261 1.56 -7.71 3.15
N PHE A 262 1.75 -6.65 2.38
CA PHE A 262 0.68 -5.69 2.14
C PHE A 262 -0.40 -6.20 1.20
N PHE A 263 -1.62 -5.77 1.46
CA PHE A 263 -2.66 -5.66 0.45
C PHE A 263 -2.34 -4.50 -0.47
N GLN A 264 -2.55 -4.69 -1.77
CA GLN A 264 -2.53 -3.62 -2.76
C GLN A 264 -3.96 -3.30 -3.18
N THR A 265 -4.26 -2.00 -3.29
CA THR A 265 -5.58 -1.50 -3.75
C THR A 265 -5.42 -0.32 -4.69
N ASP A 266 -6.38 -0.14 -5.59
CA ASP A 266 -6.52 1.07 -6.41
C ASP A 266 -7.42 2.12 -5.77
N ALA A 267 -8.06 1.81 -4.62
CA ALA A 267 -8.66 2.83 -3.77
C ALA A 267 -7.62 3.89 -3.42
N ALA A 268 -7.92 5.16 -3.66
CA ALA A 268 -6.95 6.24 -3.50
C ALA A 268 -6.52 6.40 -2.04
N ILE A 269 -5.26 6.09 -1.75
CA ILE A 269 -4.61 6.37 -0.47
C ILE A 269 -3.82 7.67 -0.61
N ASN A 270 -4.03 8.62 0.27
CA ASN A 270 -3.35 9.92 0.30
C ASN A 270 -3.00 10.28 1.75
N PRO A 271 -2.13 11.27 1.98
CA PRO A 271 -1.90 11.82 3.32
C PRO A 271 -3.22 12.14 4.04
N GLY A 272 -3.35 11.63 5.27
CA GLY A 272 -4.60 11.67 6.06
C GLY A 272 -5.40 10.36 6.06
N ASN A 273 -5.20 9.45 5.09
CA ASN A 273 -5.77 8.11 5.11
C ASN A 273 -4.86 7.10 5.85
N SER A 274 -3.56 7.40 6.01
CA SER A 274 -2.61 6.54 6.71
C SER A 274 -3.05 6.29 8.15
N GLY A 275 -3.05 5.03 8.57
CA GLY A 275 -3.55 4.57 9.86
C GLY A 275 -5.07 4.36 9.92
N GLY A 276 -5.82 4.85 8.94
CA GLY A 276 -7.25 4.61 8.79
C GLY A 276 -7.57 3.22 8.24
N PRO A 277 -8.85 2.79 8.32
CA PRO A 277 -9.25 1.46 7.90
C PRO A 277 -9.36 1.29 6.39
N LEU A 278 -9.03 0.09 5.92
CA LEU A 278 -9.54 -0.50 4.69
C LEU A 278 -10.72 -1.41 5.08
N LEU A 279 -11.89 -1.14 4.52
CA LEU A 279 -13.13 -1.87 4.82
C LEU A 279 -13.52 -2.77 3.65
N ASN A 280 -14.14 -3.91 3.96
CA ASN A 280 -14.86 -4.70 2.98
C ASN A 280 -16.32 -4.21 2.83
N MET A 281 -17.09 -4.84 1.93
CA MET A 281 -18.50 -4.49 1.70
C MET A 281 -19.46 -4.95 2.79
N ARG A 282 -18.96 -5.56 3.89
CA ARG A 282 -19.70 -5.82 5.11
C ARG A 282 -19.47 -4.75 6.19
N GLY A 283 -18.60 -3.76 5.92
CA GLY A 283 -18.20 -2.73 6.88
C GLY A 283 -17.20 -3.21 7.93
N GLU A 284 -16.58 -4.34 7.69
CA GLU A 284 -15.54 -4.91 8.54
C GLU A 284 -14.16 -4.39 8.11
N ILE A 285 -13.29 -4.12 9.07
CA ILE A 285 -11.92 -3.73 8.80
C ILE A 285 -11.12 -4.95 8.36
N ILE A 286 -10.56 -4.88 7.15
CA ILE A 286 -9.72 -5.93 6.58
C ILE A 286 -8.26 -5.49 6.43
N GLY A 287 -7.96 -4.22 6.69
CA GLY A 287 -6.60 -3.70 6.67
C GLY A 287 -6.48 -2.30 7.26
N ILE A 288 -5.24 -1.86 7.47
CA ILE A 288 -4.87 -0.51 7.89
C ILE A 288 -4.08 0.15 6.75
N ASN A 289 -4.62 1.23 6.20
CA ASN A 289 -3.97 1.96 5.10
C ASN A 289 -2.62 2.52 5.56
N THR A 290 -1.56 2.34 4.78
CA THR A 290 -0.22 2.71 5.25
C THR A 290 0.61 3.51 4.25
N ALA A 291 0.66 3.11 2.98
CA ALA A 291 1.60 3.69 2.03
C ALA A 291 1.03 3.72 0.61
N ILE A 292 1.74 4.42 -0.26
CA ILE A 292 1.52 4.41 -1.72
C ILE A 292 2.85 4.11 -2.43
N ALA A 293 2.77 3.48 -3.59
CA ALA A 293 3.86 3.55 -4.56
C ALA A 293 3.60 4.75 -5.46
N SER A 294 4.50 5.72 -5.44
CA SER A 294 4.32 6.96 -6.18
C SER A 294 5.67 7.57 -6.56
N ASN A 295 5.76 8.05 -7.78
CA ASN A 295 6.90 8.84 -8.27
C ASN A 295 6.68 10.34 -8.06
N SER A 296 5.44 10.79 -7.97
CA SER A 296 5.04 12.19 -7.83
C SER A 296 4.74 12.62 -6.39
N GLY A 297 4.64 11.65 -5.45
CA GLY A 297 4.22 11.88 -4.06
C GLY A 297 2.70 11.87 -3.84
N GLY A 298 1.89 11.78 -4.90
CA GLY A 298 0.43 11.59 -4.85
C GLY A 298 0.04 10.16 -5.23
N ASN A 299 -1.24 9.82 -5.05
CA ASN A 299 -1.75 8.50 -5.44
C ASN A 299 -1.73 8.33 -6.97
N GLU A 300 -1.11 7.26 -7.44
CA GLU A 300 -1.03 6.86 -8.85
C GLU A 300 -1.81 5.55 -9.12
N GLY A 301 -2.80 5.24 -8.28
CA GLY A 301 -3.61 4.02 -8.39
C GLY A 301 -2.97 2.80 -7.71
N ILE A 302 -1.95 2.99 -6.88
CA ILE A 302 -1.27 1.92 -6.15
C ILE A 302 -1.15 2.32 -4.68
N GLY A 303 -2.10 1.85 -3.88
CA GLY A 303 -2.11 1.99 -2.44
C GLY A 303 -1.82 0.67 -1.74
N PHE A 304 -1.29 0.73 -0.51
CA PHE A 304 -0.97 -0.42 0.32
C PHE A 304 -1.62 -0.32 1.68
N SER A 305 -2.06 -1.48 2.18
CA SER A 305 -2.63 -1.60 3.53
C SER A 305 -2.05 -2.82 4.24
N ILE A 306 -1.80 -2.69 5.52
CA ILE A 306 -1.39 -3.80 6.40
C ILE A 306 -2.62 -4.67 6.64
N PRO A 307 -2.61 -5.99 6.37
CA PRO A 307 -3.74 -6.88 6.65
C PRO A 307 -4.12 -6.85 8.13
N ILE A 308 -5.42 -6.85 8.43
CA ILE A 308 -5.90 -6.66 9.80
C ILE A 308 -5.47 -7.78 10.74
N ASN A 309 -5.43 -9.04 10.27
CA ASN A 309 -4.97 -10.16 11.10
C ASN A 309 -3.54 -9.94 11.57
N MET A 310 -2.66 -9.44 10.68
CA MET A 310 -1.28 -9.09 11.03
C MET A 310 -1.24 -7.92 12.02
N ALA A 311 -1.98 -6.85 11.76
CA ALA A 311 -1.99 -5.67 12.63
C ALA A 311 -2.48 -6.00 14.05
N VAL A 312 -3.50 -6.85 14.18
CA VAL A 312 -4.04 -7.28 15.48
C VAL A 312 -3.04 -8.14 16.26
N VAL A 313 -2.38 -9.11 15.61
CA VAL A 313 -1.34 -9.94 16.25
C VAL A 313 -0.21 -9.08 16.80
N VAL A 314 0.23 -8.09 16.02
CA VAL A 314 1.26 -7.13 16.45
C VAL A 314 0.76 -6.29 17.62
N ALA A 315 -0.45 -5.72 17.50
CA ALA A 315 -1.07 -4.90 18.54
C ALA A 315 -1.21 -5.65 19.88
N GLU A 316 -1.65 -6.91 19.86
CA GLU A 316 -1.77 -7.75 21.06
C GLU A 316 -0.42 -8.00 21.75
N GLN A 317 0.65 -8.21 20.98
CA GLN A 317 1.99 -8.38 21.53
C GLN A 317 2.52 -7.07 22.11
N LEU A 318 2.33 -5.95 21.42
CA LEU A 318 2.72 -4.63 21.88
C LEU A 318 2.04 -4.27 23.22
N VAL A 319 0.73 -4.48 23.31
CA VAL A 319 -0.04 -4.22 24.54
C VAL A 319 0.37 -5.15 25.69
N SER A 320 0.61 -6.44 25.41
CA SER A 320 0.88 -7.43 26.45
C SER A 320 2.34 -7.49 26.91
N ARG A 321 3.30 -7.15 26.07
CA ARG A 321 4.73 -7.32 26.30
C ARG A 321 5.55 -6.02 26.17
N GLY A 322 4.92 -4.94 25.73
CA GLY A 322 5.59 -3.66 25.43
C GLY A 322 6.38 -3.63 24.13
N LYS A 323 6.65 -4.79 23.54
CA LYS A 323 7.39 -4.94 22.28
C LYS A 323 6.95 -6.18 21.50
N LEU A 324 7.14 -6.16 20.19
CA LEU A 324 7.00 -7.34 19.36
C LEU A 324 8.21 -8.25 19.58
N VAL A 325 7.97 -9.45 20.09
CA VAL A 325 8.99 -10.48 20.22
C VAL A 325 8.84 -11.44 19.05
N ARG A 326 9.78 -11.38 18.12
CA ARG A 326 9.76 -12.21 16.91
C ARG A 326 10.25 -13.61 17.19
N SER A 327 9.54 -14.56 16.62
CA SER A 327 10.03 -15.93 16.61
C SER A 327 11.03 -16.13 15.49
N HIS A 328 11.89 -17.09 15.71
CA HIS A 328 12.98 -17.46 14.85
C HIS A 328 12.99 -18.97 14.61
N LEU A 329 13.07 -19.37 13.35
CA LEU A 329 13.20 -20.76 12.93
C LEU A 329 14.67 -21.16 12.71
N GLY A 330 15.49 -20.18 12.30
CA GLY A 330 16.93 -20.36 12.08
C GLY A 330 17.29 -20.92 10.72
N VAL A 331 16.55 -20.56 9.71
CA VAL A 331 16.86 -20.83 8.31
C VAL A 331 17.20 -19.52 7.59
N VAL A 332 18.16 -19.57 6.66
CA VAL A 332 18.37 -18.55 5.65
C VAL A 332 17.73 -19.07 4.36
N LEU A 333 16.88 -18.26 3.76
CA LEU A 333 16.11 -18.64 2.58
C LEU A 333 16.77 -18.12 1.30
N ASP A 334 16.52 -18.81 0.20
CA ASP A 334 16.94 -18.35 -1.12
C ASP A 334 15.85 -17.44 -1.72
N ASN A 335 16.16 -16.14 -1.88
CA ASN A 335 15.27 -15.15 -2.43
C ASN A 335 15.13 -15.20 -3.96
N VAL A 336 15.86 -16.10 -4.62
CA VAL A 336 15.87 -16.30 -6.08
C VAL A 336 15.34 -17.69 -6.45
N PHE A 337 14.43 -18.25 -5.64
CA PHE A 337 13.84 -19.56 -5.92
C PHE A 337 12.95 -19.50 -7.18
N ASP A 338 13.48 -19.96 -8.31
CA ASP A 338 12.84 -19.87 -9.62
C ASP A 338 12.25 -21.22 -10.09
N ALA A 339 11.54 -21.18 -11.23
CA ALA A 339 10.91 -22.36 -11.83
C ALA A 339 11.92 -23.40 -12.32
N SER A 340 13.16 -23.02 -12.60
CA SER A 340 14.23 -23.96 -13.00
C SER A 340 14.68 -24.77 -11.79
N THR A 341 14.98 -24.11 -10.70
CA THR A 341 15.38 -24.71 -9.42
C THR A 341 14.25 -25.57 -8.84
N ALA A 342 13.00 -25.11 -8.91
CA ALA A 342 11.85 -25.90 -8.46
C ALA A 342 11.75 -27.24 -9.19
N ARG A 343 11.91 -27.26 -10.54
CA ARG A 343 11.90 -28.50 -11.32
C ARG A 343 13.06 -29.44 -10.97
N GLN A 344 14.26 -28.90 -10.70
CA GLN A 344 15.41 -29.71 -10.27
C GLN A 344 15.15 -30.40 -8.94
N LEU A 345 14.38 -29.75 -8.05
CA LEU A 345 13.96 -30.28 -6.77
C LEU A 345 12.71 -31.16 -6.85
N GLY A 346 12.12 -31.37 -8.05
CA GLY A 346 10.94 -32.20 -8.26
C GLY A 346 9.60 -31.50 -8.01
N LEU A 347 9.60 -30.15 -7.92
CA LEU A 347 8.38 -29.35 -7.76
C LEU A 347 7.87 -28.86 -9.12
N SER A 348 6.54 -28.79 -9.28
CA SER A 348 5.91 -28.30 -10.51
C SER A 348 5.99 -26.77 -10.69
N ALA A 349 6.16 -26.04 -9.58
CA ALA A 349 6.24 -24.58 -9.55
C ALA A 349 7.11 -24.13 -8.37
N PRO A 350 7.66 -22.89 -8.41
CA PRO A 350 8.46 -22.33 -7.31
C PRO A 350 7.55 -21.85 -6.17
N ILE A 351 6.91 -22.80 -5.50
CA ILE A 351 6.04 -22.57 -4.36
C ILE A 351 6.74 -23.07 -3.10
N GLY A 352 6.69 -22.30 -2.03
CA GLY A 352 7.39 -22.59 -0.79
C GLY A 352 8.65 -21.77 -0.62
N ALA A 353 9.40 -22.04 0.44
CA ALA A 353 10.60 -21.34 0.82
C ALA A 353 11.81 -22.30 0.77
N LEU A 354 12.73 -22.07 -0.15
CA LEU A 354 13.95 -22.88 -0.32
C LEU A 354 14.98 -22.54 0.75
N VAL A 355 15.43 -23.53 1.49
CA VAL A 355 16.44 -23.39 2.55
C VAL A 355 17.85 -23.35 1.95
N LYS A 356 18.52 -22.20 2.08
CA LYS A 356 19.88 -21.96 1.61
C LYS A 356 20.93 -22.28 2.64
N SER A 357 20.68 -21.97 3.91
CA SER A 357 21.52 -22.36 5.04
C SER A 357 20.72 -22.44 6.32
N ILE A 358 21.29 -23.11 7.33
CA ILE A 358 20.67 -23.35 8.62
C ILE A 358 21.64 -22.90 9.72
N LEU A 359 21.12 -22.14 10.67
CA LEU A 359 21.90 -21.72 11.82
C LEU A 359 22.09 -22.92 12.78
N PRO A 360 23.31 -23.16 13.27
CA PRO A 360 23.56 -24.20 14.26
C PRO A 360 22.67 -24.03 15.49
N GLU A 361 22.29 -25.14 16.12
CA GLU A 361 21.44 -25.17 17.33
C GLU A 361 20.06 -24.49 17.22
N SER A 362 19.67 -24.08 16.02
CA SER A 362 18.38 -23.45 15.76
C SER A 362 17.21 -24.44 15.86
N PRO A 363 15.96 -23.95 15.98
CA PRO A 363 14.78 -24.79 15.87
C PRO A 363 14.74 -25.66 14.61
N ALA A 364 15.13 -25.11 13.46
CA ALA A 364 15.18 -25.84 12.19
C ALA A 364 16.24 -26.96 12.23
N ALA A 365 17.45 -26.70 12.77
CA ALA A 365 18.47 -27.67 12.90
C ALA A 365 18.01 -28.85 13.80
N LYS A 366 17.38 -28.56 14.94
CA LYS A 366 16.82 -29.55 15.86
C LYS A 366 15.68 -30.36 15.26
N ALA A 367 14.89 -29.74 14.36
CA ALA A 367 13.81 -30.40 13.63
C ALA A 367 14.30 -31.24 12.44
N GLY A 368 15.62 -31.28 12.15
CA GLY A 368 16.18 -32.06 11.06
C GLY A 368 15.96 -31.48 9.67
N VAL A 369 15.66 -30.17 9.57
CA VAL A 369 15.64 -29.43 8.31
C VAL A 369 17.06 -29.42 7.73
N GLN A 370 17.18 -29.51 6.41
CA GLN A 370 18.46 -29.55 5.69
C GLN A 370 18.54 -28.50 4.62
N VAL A 371 19.74 -28.13 4.23
CA VAL A 371 19.95 -27.25 3.07
C VAL A 371 19.41 -27.94 1.81
N GLY A 372 18.69 -27.22 1.00
CA GLY A 372 18.00 -27.74 -0.17
C GLY A 372 16.55 -28.19 0.08
N ASP A 373 16.10 -28.21 1.33
CA ASP A 373 14.66 -28.41 1.62
C ASP A 373 13.84 -27.22 1.13
N VAL A 374 12.61 -27.50 0.67
CA VAL A 374 11.61 -26.46 0.42
C VAL A 374 10.50 -26.59 1.45
N ILE A 375 10.33 -25.57 2.30
CA ILE A 375 9.24 -25.54 3.28
C ILE A 375 7.97 -25.09 2.53
N VAL A 376 7.01 -26.01 2.37
CA VAL A 376 5.77 -25.79 1.59
C VAL A 376 4.56 -25.54 2.46
N GLU A 377 4.64 -25.90 3.77
CA GLU A 377 3.58 -25.63 4.75
C GLU A 377 4.23 -25.35 6.11
N PHE A 378 3.67 -24.41 6.85
CA PHE A 378 4.10 -24.05 8.20
C PHE A 378 2.86 -23.83 9.08
N ASP A 379 2.75 -24.62 10.14
CA ASP A 379 1.63 -24.58 11.11
C ASP A 379 0.24 -24.65 10.45
N GLY A 380 0.08 -25.52 9.43
CA GLY A 380 -1.13 -25.67 8.65
C GLY A 380 -1.34 -24.62 7.55
N ILE A 381 -0.46 -23.62 7.46
CA ILE A 381 -0.53 -22.56 6.47
C ILE A 381 0.38 -22.90 5.29
N ARG A 382 -0.17 -22.92 4.08
CA ARG A 382 0.62 -23.12 2.86
C ARG A 382 1.60 -21.97 2.66
N VAL A 383 2.88 -22.29 2.50
CA VAL A 383 3.94 -21.31 2.24
C VAL A 383 3.99 -20.99 0.75
N GLU A 384 3.78 -19.72 0.39
CA GLU A 384 3.82 -19.27 -1.00
C GLU A 384 5.25 -19.02 -1.49
N ASN A 385 6.07 -18.37 -0.65
CA ASN A 385 7.45 -17.99 -0.93
C ASN A 385 8.23 -17.73 0.37
N ASP A 386 9.49 -17.33 0.26
CA ASP A 386 10.41 -17.00 1.35
C ASP A 386 9.85 -15.92 2.30
N GLY A 387 9.40 -14.79 1.76
CA GLY A 387 8.83 -13.70 2.56
C GLY A 387 7.56 -14.10 3.31
N HIS A 388 6.72 -14.99 2.72
CA HIS A 388 5.54 -15.52 3.42
C HIS A 388 5.97 -16.35 4.65
N LEU A 389 7.00 -17.18 4.51
CA LEU A 389 7.53 -17.95 5.65
C LEU A 389 8.12 -17.03 6.73
N VAL A 390 8.94 -16.03 6.34
CA VAL A 390 9.53 -15.06 7.27
C VAL A 390 8.45 -14.37 8.11
N LYS A 391 7.39 -13.87 7.44
CA LYS A 391 6.24 -13.25 8.13
C LYS A 391 5.57 -14.25 9.09
N THR A 392 5.21 -15.43 8.59
CA THR A 392 4.45 -16.42 9.36
C THR A 392 5.22 -16.88 10.58
N VAL A 393 6.52 -17.15 10.43
CA VAL A 393 7.42 -17.46 11.56
C VAL A 393 7.50 -16.29 12.52
N GLY A 394 7.80 -15.08 12.03
CA GLY A 394 8.02 -13.89 12.86
C GLY A 394 6.81 -13.49 13.71
N LEU A 395 5.61 -13.74 13.24
CA LEU A 395 4.35 -13.43 13.94
C LEU A 395 3.86 -14.60 14.83
N THR A 396 4.37 -15.81 14.67
CA THR A 396 4.01 -16.94 15.51
C THR A 396 4.63 -16.77 16.92
N PRO A 397 3.90 -17.03 18.01
CA PRO A 397 4.41 -16.82 19.36
C PRO A 397 5.68 -17.66 19.66
N VAL A 398 6.64 -17.05 20.33
CA VAL A 398 7.84 -17.75 20.85
C VAL A 398 7.42 -18.85 21.80
N GLY A 399 8.10 -20.02 21.70
CA GLY A 399 7.81 -21.22 22.48
C GLY A 399 6.72 -22.10 21.90
N ARG A 400 6.02 -21.66 20.82
CA ARG A 400 5.03 -22.48 20.14
C ARG A 400 5.74 -23.62 19.40
N THR A 401 5.21 -24.83 19.55
CA THR A 401 5.55 -25.98 18.69
C THR A 401 4.75 -25.87 17.40
N VAL A 402 5.42 -25.87 16.27
CA VAL A 402 4.86 -25.77 14.93
C VAL A 402 5.16 -27.00 14.11
N GLU A 403 4.23 -27.41 13.28
CA GLU A 403 4.46 -28.46 12.27
C GLU A 403 4.81 -27.81 10.94
N MET A 404 5.74 -28.43 10.21
CA MET A 404 6.14 -28.00 8.87
C MET A 404 6.03 -29.19 7.92
N VAL A 405 5.60 -28.94 6.70
CA VAL A 405 5.77 -29.88 5.59
C VAL A 405 6.94 -29.38 4.75
N ILE A 406 7.98 -30.23 4.67
CA ILE A 406 9.19 -29.97 3.89
C ILE A 406 9.23 -30.92 2.68
N TYR A 407 9.66 -30.38 1.54
CA TYR A 407 9.86 -31.13 0.33
C TYR A 407 11.36 -31.34 0.11
N ARG A 408 11.81 -32.59 0.12
CA ARG A 408 13.23 -32.99 -0.01
C ARG A 408 13.35 -34.07 -1.06
N ASN A 409 14.17 -33.86 -2.08
CA ASN A 409 14.45 -34.83 -3.15
C ASN A 409 13.19 -35.48 -3.74
N GLY A 410 12.16 -34.68 -4.01
CA GLY A 410 10.90 -35.17 -4.60
C GLY A 410 9.91 -35.78 -3.60
N VAL A 411 10.21 -35.81 -2.30
CA VAL A 411 9.35 -36.41 -1.27
C VAL A 411 8.97 -35.39 -0.21
N ALA A 412 7.68 -35.33 0.09
CA ALA A 412 7.16 -34.53 1.20
C ALA A 412 7.36 -35.28 2.52
N SER A 413 7.83 -34.60 3.55
CA SER A 413 7.96 -35.11 4.91
C SER A 413 7.53 -34.05 5.93
N ARG A 414 7.19 -34.49 7.16
CA ARG A 414 6.83 -33.58 8.24
C ARG A 414 8.00 -33.40 9.20
N ALA A 415 8.14 -32.16 9.68
CA ALA A 415 9.10 -31.82 10.73
C ALA A 415 8.37 -30.97 11.78
N SER A 416 8.79 -31.07 13.03
CA SER A 416 8.22 -30.29 14.14
C SER A 416 9.33 -29.47 14.80
N ALA A 417 9.07 -28.20 15.05
CA ALA A 417 10.04 -27.28 15.66
C ALA A 417 9.39 -26.48 16.79
N VAL A 418 10.15 -26.22 17.86
CA VAL A 418 9.77 -25.27 18.90
C VAL A 418 10.44 -23.94 18.58
N LEU A 419 9.66 -22.91 18.30
CA LEU A 419 10.21 -21.61 17.92
C LEU A 419 10.90 -20.92 19.10
N THR A 420 12.02 -20.27 18.83
CA THR A 420 12.76 -19.46 19.81
C THR A 420 12.64 -17.97 19.47
N ALA A 421 12.98 -17.09 20.41
CA ALA A 421 13.08 -15.67 20.11
C ALA A 421 14.22 -15.43 19.11
N SER A 422 14.02 -14.48 18.20
CA SER A 422 15.09 -14.02 17.31
C SER A 422 16.23 -13.45 18.13
N PRO A 423 17.49 -13.82 17.88
CA PRO A 423 18.63 -13.12 18.48
C PRO A 423 18.57 -11.63 18.06
N GLU A 424 18.80 -10.73 19.05
CA GLU A 424 18.86 -9.28 18.85
C GLU A 424 20.03 -8.88 17.95
#